data_ad0c5d2f43a7727953873e1374a8e496
#
_entry.id   ad0c5d2f43a7727953873e1374a8e496
#
_cell.length_a   1.000
_cell.length_b   1.000
_cell.length_c   1.000
_cell.angle_alpha   90.00
_cell.angle_beta   90.00
_cell.angle_gamma   90.00
#
_symmetry.space_group_name_H-M   'P 1'
#
loop_
_entity.id
_entity.type
_entity.pdbx_description
1 polymer ?
#
loop_
_entity_poly.entity_id
_entity_poly.type
_entity_poly.pdbx_seq_one_letter_code
_entity_poly.pdbx_strand_id
1 'polypeptide(L)'
;MLVLKSTLPFIAIALFLLALVSRQRREDLSCFSAAFGWLIFAGYCYFDAAGLFARGEYFDASMAFVFLIFAVTLALLLLITKGEDIIPLFSTATDTRIGADLDRGVISEELKSKFKANRLPAPAPGSVRRIRENEWLLATDEPGAGRGYIAIAGSSSKPGNGKVTISIYKNRRIRDILFTVTKIAFISAVFYFPFAEIPAIGNALIFLTAKLTTLTINQFDCNVYLVPPSYIYTSNSAFHELYKPIEIILACTAIQSMVLFTGLAFGVDAPLKRAIKAFLVSVPVIYGLNLIRNIFVCEAYFGEMFGEPAHSFYVAHGVIARIGVFISLVIIAYAVFVILPEALELVEDFFRVITYPFKHLYL
;
A
#
# COMPACT_ATOMS: atom_id res chain seq x y z
N MET A 1 -13.74 17.70 -22.52
CA MET A 1 -13.27 17.56 -21.16
C MET A 1 -13.31 16.11 -20.67
N LEU A 2 -14.39 15.36 -20.89
CA LEU A 2 -14.50 13.93 -20.51
C LEU A 2 -13.40 13.05 -21.14
N VAL A 3 -13.19 13.15 -22.45
CA VAL A 3 -12.16 12.35 -23.16
C VAL A 3 -10.75 12.64 -22.62
N LEU A 4 -10.45 13.88 -22.26
CA LEU A 4 -9.15 14.24 -21.67
C LEU A 4 -8.98 13.57 -20.30
N LYS A 5 -10.01 13.59 -19.46
CA LYS A 5 -9.96 12.94 -18.13
C LYS A 5 -9.64 11.46 -18.26
N SER A 6 -10.35 10.72 -19.12
CA SER A 6 -10.18 9.27 -19.27
C SER A 6 -8.83 8.86 -19.90
N THR A 7 -8.11 9.77 -20.57
CA THR A 7 -6.79 9.47 -21.14
C THR A 7 -5.63 9.69 -20.14
N LEU A 8 -5.79 10.59 -19.17
CA LEU A 8 -4.73 10.92 -18.20
C LEU A 8 -4.16 9.70 -17.44
N PRO A 9 -4.96 8.76 -16.93
CA PRO A 9 -4.43 7.59 -16.24
C PRO A 9 -3.53 6.72 -17.12
N PHE A 10 -3.87 6.55 -18.37
CA PHE A 10 -3.06 5.76 -19.31
C PHE A 10 -1.74 6.45 -19.66
N ILE A 11 -1.73 7.78 -19.75
CA ILE A 11 -0.50 8.55 -19.91
C ILE A 11 0.38 8.42 -18.66
N ALA A 12 -0.21 8.50 -17.45
CA ALA A 12 0.53 8.30 -16.20
C ALA A 12 1.14 6.89 -16.13
N ILE A 13 0.39 5.85 -16.50
CA ILE A 13 0.88 4.46 -16.59
C ILE A 13 2.06 4.36 -17.55
N ALA A 14 1.98 4.96 -18.73
CA ALA A 14 3.08 4.94 -19.71
C ALA A 14 4.34 5.63 -19.17
N LEU A 15 4.19 6.75 -18.47
CA LEU A 15 5.31 7.46 -17.83
C LEU A 15 5.91 6.67 -16.67
N PHE A 16 5.10 6.00 -15.84
CA PHE A 16 5.58 5.11 -14.79
C PHE A 16 6.35 3.91 -15.38
N LEU A 17 5.85 3.33 -16.47
CA LEU A 17 6.55 2.26 -17.17
C LEU A 17 7.90 2.74 -17.70
N LEU A 18 7.94 3.92 -18.34
CA LEU A 18 9.17 4.53 -18.83
C LEU A 18 10.17 4.78 -17.68
N ALA A 19 9.67 5.25 -16.52
CA ALA A 19 10.48 5.46 -15.34
C ALA A 19 11.11 4.16 -14.84
N LEU A 20 10.33 3.09 -14.74
CA LEU A 20 10.79 1.79 -14.25
C LEU A 20 11.80 1.13 -15.20
N VAL A 21 11.57 1.23 -16.51
CA VAL A 21 12.47 0.65 -17.53
C VAL A 21 13.78 1.45 -17.64
N SER A 22 13.72 2.78 -17.55
CA SER A 22 14.91 3.63 -17.68
C SER A 22 15.79 3.69 -16.43
N ARG A 23 15.31 3.19 -15.28
CA ARG A 23 15.98 3.30 -13.98
C ARG A 23 17.43 2.81 -13.97
N GLN A 24 17.72 1.68 -14.62
CA GLN A 24 19.06 1.10 -14.62
C GLN A 24 20.05 1.82 -15.56
N ARG A 25 19.55 2.54 -16.56
CA ARG A 25 20.39 3.15 -17.62
C ARG A 25 20.55 4.66 -17.48
N ARG A 26 19.50 5.36 -17.02
CA ARG A 26 19.43 6.83 -16.92
C ARG A 26 18.57 7.22 -15.71
N GLU A 27 19.20 7.32 -14.54
CA GLU A 27 18.50 7.63 -13.28
C GLU A 27 17.73 8.96 -13.36
N ASP A 28 18.30 10.01 -13.98
CA ASP A 28 17.63 11.31 -14.12
C ASP A 28 16.36 11.22 -14.97
N LEU A 29 16.45 10.55 -16.14
CA LEU A 29 15.27 10.33 -17.00
C LEU A 29 14.18 9.56 -16.25
N SER A 30 14.57 8.57 -15.45
CA SER A 30 13.67 7.78 -14.64
C SER A 30 12.96 8.65 -13.58
N CYS A 31 13.70 9.50 -12.85
CA CYS A 31 13.13 10.43 -11.88
C CYS A 31 12.16 11.42 -12.53
N PHE A 32 12.54 12.04 -13.64
CA PHE A 32 11.67 12.95 -14.39
C PHE A 32 10.40 12.25 -14.88
N SER A 33 10.53 11.06 -15.48
CA SER A 33 9.37 10.32 -15.98
C SER A 33 8.41 9.92 -14.84
N ALA A 34 8.93 9.47 -13.69
CA ALA A 34 8.13 9.15 -12.52
C ALA A 34 7.42 10.40 -11.98
N ALA A 35 8.14 11.52 -11.83
CA ALA A 35 7.58 12.77 -11.34
C ALA A 35 6.46 13.30 -12.26
N PHE A 36 6.69 13.28 -13.59
CA PHE A 36 5.65 13.66 -14.55
C PHE A 36 4.46 12.70 -14.53
N GLY A 37 4.69 11.40 -14.36
CA GLY A 37 3.61 10.42 -14.17
C GLY A 37 2.73 10.77 -12.97
N TRP A 38 3.34 11.13 -11.84
CA TRP A 38 2.60 11.55 -10.65
C TRP A 38 1.87 12.88 -10.84
N LEU A 39 2.44 13.85 -11.58
CA LEU A 39 1.75 15.11 -11.91
C LEU A 39 0.55 14.90 -12.83
N ILE A 40 0.67 14.02 -13.83
CA ILE A 40 -0.46 13.64 -14.69
C ILE A 40 -1.56 12.95 -13.88
N PHE A 41 -1.18 12.04 -12.96
CA PHE A 41 -2.13 11.39 -12.05
C PHE A 41 -2.80 12.41 -11.10
N ALA A 42 -2.05 13.40 -10.60
CA ALA A 42 -2.61 14.49 -9.82
C ALA A 42 -3.65 15.30 -10.63
N GLY A 43 -3.38 15.56 -11.90
CA GLY A 43 -4.35 16.16 -12.83
C GLY A 43 -5.64 15.35 -12.95
N TYR A 44 -5.54 14.02 -13.06
CA TYR A 44 -6.70 13.14 -13.06
C TYR A 44 -7.51 13.29 -11.75
N CYS A 45 -6.83 13.21 -10.58
CA CYS A 45 -7.47 13.36 -9.26
C CYS A 45 -8.15 14.72 -9.11
N TYR A 46 -7.58 15.80 -9.68
CA TYR A 46 -8.19 17.12 -9.68
C TYR A 46 -9.52 17.13 -10.46
N PHE A 47 -9.53 16.60 -11.68
CA PHE A 47 -10.77 16.52 -12.47
C PHE A 47 -11.82 15.63 -11.83
N ASP A 48 -11.38 14.56 -11.15
CA ASP A 48 -12.28 13.68 -10.41
C ASP A 48 -12.90 14.39 -9.20
N ALA A 49 -12.08 15.02 -8.38
CA ALA A 49 -12.52 15.81 -7.23
C ALA A 49 -13.50 16.92 -7.63
N ALA A 50 -13.20 17.67 -8.68
CA ALA A 50 -14.08 18.72 -9.18
C ALA A 50 -15.43 18.18 -9.66
N GLY A 51 -15.43 17.03 -10.36
CA GLY A 51 -16.66 16.37 -10.81
C GLY A 51 -17.51 15.84 -9.67
N LEU A 52 -16.90 15.22 -8.65
CA LEU A 52 -17.56 14.73 -7.45
C LEU A 52 -18.14 15.89 -6.61
N PHE A 53 -17.38 16.97 -6.45
CA PHE A 53 -17.83 18.15 -5.75
C PHE A 53 -19.06 18.77 -6.42
N ALA A 54 -19.08 18.87 -7.75
CA ALA A 54 -20.19 19.39 -8.52
C ALA A 54 -21.48 18.55 -8.39
N ARG A 55 -21.34 17.24 -8.07
CA ARG A 55 -22.49 16.34 -7.80
C ARG A 55 -22.92 16.33 -6.35
N GLY A 56 -22.24 17.05 -5.44
CA GLY A 56 -22.51 17.05 -3.99
C GLY A 56 -21.94 15.83 -3.25
N GLU A 57 -21.06 15.04 -3.89
CA GLU A 57 -20.39 13.88 -3.31
C GLU A 57 -19.13 14.32 -2.54
N TYR A 58 -19.31 15.11 -1.48
CA TYR A 58 -18.22 15.82 -0.79
C TYR A 58 -17.20 14.90 -0.13
N PHE A 59 -17.62 13.74 0.38
CA PHE A 59 -16.70 12.77 0.97
C PHE A 59 -15.73 12.21 -0.08
N ASP A 60 -16.25 11.75 -1.21
CA ASP A 60 -15.44 11.18 -2.28
C ASP A 60 -14.57 12.25 -2.94
N ALA A 61 -15.09 13.48 -3.09
CA ALA A 61 -14.31 14.63 -3.54
C ALA A 61 -13.12 14.93 -2.60
N SER A 62 -13.33 14.86 -1.28
CA SER A 62 -12.25 15.07 -0.31
C SER A 62 -11.17 13.98 -0.39
N MET A 63 -11.57 12.72 -0.60
CA MET A 63 -10.62 11.62 -0.80
C MET A 63 -9.79 11.80 -2.09
N ALA A 64 -10.44 12.19 -3.20
CA ALA A 64 -9.73 12.49 -4.44
C ALA A 64 -8.74 13.65 -4.27
N PHE A 65 -9.07 14.65 -3.47
CA PHE A 65 -8.19 15.75 -3.12
C PHE A 65 -6.98 15.32 -2.27
N VAL A 66 -7.16 14.40 -1.33
CA VAL A 66 -6.05 13.79 -0.57
C VAL A 66 -5.09 13.06 -1.51
N PHE A 67 -5.61 12.28 -2.46
CA PHE A 67 -4.78 11.62 -3.48
C PHE A 67 -4.05 12.61 -4.40
N LEU A 68 -4.66 13.73 -4.72
CA LEU A 68 -4.01 14.82 -5.46
C LEU A 68 -2.81 15.37 -4.70
N ILE A 69 -2.99 15.72 -3.42
CA ILE A 69 -1.88 16.24 -2.57
C ILE A 69 -0.77 15.19 -2.48
N PHE A 70 -1.12 13.93 -2.27
CA PHE A 70 -0.18 12.82 -2.20
C PHE A 70 0.65 12.70 -3.50
N ALA A 71 -0.01 12.73 -4.66
CA ALA A 71 0.66 12.62 -5.96
C ALA A 71 1.59 13.81 -6.23
N VAL A 72 1.16 15.04 -5.92
CA VAL A 72 2.02 16.23 -6.03
C VAL A 72 3.21 16.14 -5.10
N THR A 73 3.01 15.68 -3.87
CA THR A 73 4.11 15.51 -2.90
C THR A 73 5.15 14.50 -3.41
N LEU A 74 4.72 13.35 -3.94
CA LEU A 74 5.63 12.37 -4.52
C LEU A 74 6.39 12.91 -5.73
N ALA A 75 5.72 13.65 -6.59
CA ALA A 75 6.36 14.29 -7.74
C ALA A 75 7.45 15.26 -7.29
N LEU A 76 7.16 16.12 -6.31
CA LEU A 76 8.12 17.07 -5.76
C LEU A 76 9.30 16.36 -5.08
N LEU A 77 9.04 15.33 -4.28
CA LEU A 77 10.10 14.56 -3.64
C LEU A 77 11.02 13.91 -4.67
N LEU A 78 10.50 13.35 -5.77
CA LEU A 78 11.31 12.77 -6.84
C LEU A 78 12.18 13.82 -7.58
N LEU A 79 11.71 15.06 -7.67
CA LEU A 79 12.46 16.15 -8.33
C LEU A 79 13.52 16.79 -7.42
N ILE A 80 13.25 16.88 -6.12
CA ILE A 80 14.12 17.58 -5.17
C ILE A 80 15.21 16.64 -4.62
N THR A 81 14.91 15.34 -4.40
CA THR A 81 15.86 14.41 -3.80
C THR A 81 17.03 14.10 -4.74
N LYS A 82 18.26 14.20 -4.21
CA LYS A 82 19.47 13.81 -4.91
C LYS A 82 19.69 12.29 -4.76
N GLY A 83 20.46 11.69 -5.68
CA GLY A 83 20.77 10.26 -5.64
C GLY A 83 21.50 9.79 -4.39
N GLU A 84 22.12 10.72 -3.66
CA GLU A 84 22.89 10.48 -2.44
C GLU A 84 22.10 10.65 -1.14
N ASP A 85 20.82 11.14 -1.21
CA ASP A 85 20.00 11.38 -0.03
C ASP A 85 19.60 10.05 0.64
N ILE A 86 20.08 9.87 1.88
CA ILE A 86 19.96 8.64 2.66
C ILE A 86 19.16 8.92 3.93
N ILE A 87 18.25 8.00 4.27
CA ILE A 87 17.58 8.01 5.57
C ILE A 87 18.27 7.02 6.50
N PRO A 88 18.85 7.47 7.62
CA PRO A 88 19.37 6.57 8.63
C PRO A 88 18.22 5.88 9.37
N LEU A 89 18.21 4.56 9.38
CA LEU A 89 17.34 3.73 10.21
C LEU A 89 18.05 3.39 11.50
N PHE A 90 17.42 3.71 12.64
CA PHE A 90 17.95 3.35 13.95
C PHE A 90 17.34 2.05 14.45
N SER A 91 18.17 1.05 14.71
CA SER A 91 17.85 -0.06 15.62
C SER A 91 18.93 -0.07 16.71
N THR A 92 18.54 0.01 17.98
CA THR A 92 19.48 -0.03 19.10
C THR A 92 19.41 -1.38 19.78
N ALA A 93 20.54 -2.09 19.82
CA ALA A 93 20.74 -3.25 20.69
C ALA A 93 21.82 -2.91 21.73
N THR A 94 21.54 -3.14 23.02
CA THR A 94 22.49 -2.86 24.08
C THR A 94 23.07 -4.16 24.64
N ASP A 95 24.41 -4.32 24.61
CA ASP A 95 25.08 -5.46 25.22
C ASP A 95 26.43 -5.09 25.84
N THR A 96 26.79 -5.77 26.92
CA THR A 96 27.99 -5.47 27.73
C THR A 96 29.23 -6.21 27.28
N ARG A 97 29.13 -7.26 26.45
CA ARG A 97 30.27 -8.16 26.13
C ARG A 97 30.88 -7.93 24.73
N ILE A 98 30.19 -7.23 23.86
CA ILE A 98 30.55 -7.11 22.45
C ILE A 98 31.76 -6.18 22.22
N GLY A 99 32.02 -5.22 23.11
CA GLY A 99 33.08 -4.23 22.91
C GLY A 99 34.49 -4.81 22.83
N ALA A 100 34.81 -5.83 23.63
CA ALA A 100 36.14 -6.44 23.66
C ALA A 100 36.42 -7.30 22.39
N ASP A 101 35.41 -7.87 21.76
CA ASP A 101 35.53 -8.64 20.54
C ASP A 101 35.68 -7.72 19.31
N LEU A 102 34.99 -6.58 19.31
CA LEU A 102 35.12 -5.57 18.26
C LEU A 102 36.49 -4.90 18.25
N ASP A 103 37.14 -4.70 19.42
CA ASP A 103 38.51 -4.19 19.53
C ASP A 103 39.52 -5.17 18.86
N ARG A 104 39.23 -6.45 18.87
CA ARG A 104 40.05 -7.49 18.21
C ARG A 104 39.72 -7.70 16.75
N GLY A 105 38.73 -6.95 16.20
CA GLY A 105 38.24 -7.17 14.84
C GLY A 105 37.46 -8.48 14.64
N VAL A 106 37.06 -9.13 15.75
CA VAL A 106 36.39 -10.43 15.73
C VAL A 106 34.88 -10.21 15.82
N ILE A 107 34.13 -10.79 14.89
CA ILE A 107 32.67 -10.84 14.91
C ILE A 107 32.28 -12.12 15.64
N SER A 108 31.87 -12.00 16.93
CA SER A 108 31.49 -13.15 17.75
C SER A 108 30.20 -13.79 17.20
N GLU A 109 30.05 -15.10 17.42
CA GLU A 109 28.81 -15.84 17.05
C GLU A 109 27.59 -15.27 17.76
N GLU A 110 27.75 -14.69 18.97
CA GLU A 110 26.70 -14.01 19.70
C GLU A 110 26.24 -12.72 18.96
N LEU A 111 27.17 -11.96 18.40
CA LEU A 111 26.85 -10.81 17.57
C LEU A 111 26.10 -11.23 16.29
N LYS A 112 26.58 -12.29 15.61
CA LYS A 112 25.89 -12.87 14.44
C LYS A 112 24.49 -13.34 14.78
N SER A 113 24.30 -14.01 15.93
CA SER A 113 22.97 -14.47 16.38
C SER A 113 22.01 -13.32 16.63
N LYS A 114 22.49 -12.19 17.18
CA LYS A 114 21.69 -10.98 17.39
C LYS A 114 21.32 -10.29 16.08
N PHE A 115 22.22 -10.23 15.11
CA PHE A 115 21.90 -9.77 13.75
C PHE A 115 20.83 -10.66 13.12
N LYS A 116 20.97 -11.98 13.24
CA LYS A 116 19.98 -12.95 12.76
C LYS A 116 18.62 -12.82 13.48
N ALA A 117 18.60 -12.64 14.80
CA ALA A 117 17.40 -12.42 15.59
C ALA A 117 16.65 -11.14 15.19
N ASN A 118 17.38 -10.09 14.81
CA ASN A 118 16.83 -8.83 14.30
C ASN A 118 16.63 -8.83 12.76
N ARG A 119 16.74 -10.01 12.11
CA ARG A 119 16.61 -10.18 10.65
C ARG A 119 17.59 -9.32 9.83
N LEU A 120 18.76 -9.06 10.38
CA LEU A 120 19.80 -8.26 9.73
C LEU A 120 20.89 -9.18 9.15
N PRO A 121 21.50 -8.84 8.01
CA PRO A 121 22.63 -9.58 7.48
C PRO A 121 23.82 -9.49 8.44
N ALA A 122 24.54 -10.59 8.62
CA ALA A 122 25.73 -10.59 9.46
C ALA A 122 26.83 -9.73 8.82
N PRO A 123 27.60 -8.97 9.61
CA PRO A 123 28.73 -8.21 9.11
C PRO A 123 29.75 -9.15 8.43
N ALA A 124 30.34 -8.70 7.32
CA ALA A 124 31.35 -9.47 6.61
C ALA A 124 32.64 -9.61 7.44
N PRO A 125 33.35 -10.74 7.36
CA PRO A 125 34.66 -10.86 8.00
C PRO A 125 35.61 -9.75 7.51
N GLY A 126 36.21 -9.00 8.45
CA GLY A 126 37.11 -7.89 8.14
C GLY A 126 36.46 -6.53 7.89
N SER A 127 35.12 -6.43 7.99
CA SER A 127 34.39 -5.16 7.82
C SER A 127 34.37 -4.27 9.06
N VAL A 128 34.98 -4.70 10.17
CA VAL A 128 35.05 -3.92 11.42
C VAL A 128 36.11 -2.85 11.31
N ARG A 129 35.73 -1.58 11.38
CA ARG A 129 36.66 -0.45 11.38
C ARG A 129 36.40 0.43 12.59
N ARG A 130 37.45 0.71 13.40
CA ARG A 130 37.37 1.66 14.50
C ARG A 130 37.32 3.07 13.93
N ILE A 131 36.30 3.85 14.33
CA ILE A 131 36.11 5.25 13.88
C ILE A 131 36.64 6.21 14.92
N ARG A 132 36.35 5.94 16.22
CA ARG A 132 36.80 6.71 17.41
C ARG A 132 37.13 5.75 18.53
N GLU A 133 37.65 6.30 19.63
CA GLU A 133 38.19 5.52 20.76
C GLU A 133 37.20 4.49 21.33
N ASN A 134 35.87 4.70 21.17
CA ASN A 134 34.80 3.82 21.62
C ASN A 134 33.69 3.64 20.55
N GLU A 135 34.04 3.80 19.28
CA GLU A 135 33.09 3.67 18.17
C GLU A 135 33.68 2.79 17.05
N TRP A 136 32.92 1.78 16.62
CA TRP A 136 33.31 0.86 15.55
C TRP A 136 32.26 0.92 14.43
N LEU A 137 32.73 0.89 13.20
CA LEU A 137 31.92 0.77 12.00
C LEU A 137 31.92 -0.69 11.56
N LEU A 138 30.73 -1.24 11.37
CA LEU A 138 30.50 -2.57 10.87
C LEU A 138 29.80 -2.44 9.51
N ALA A 139 30.50 -2.64 8.40
CA ALA A 139 29.88 -2.61 7.08
C ALA A 139 29.39 -4.02 6.68
N THR A 140 28.15 -4.11 6.25
CA THR A 140 27.61 -5.35 5.70
C THR A 140 27.38 -5.13 4.22
N ASP A 141 28.26 -5.66 3.38
CA ASP A 141 28.08 -5.67 1.94
C ASP A 141 27.42 -6.99 1.54
N GLU A 142 26.13 -6.95 1.17
CA GLU A 142 25.54 -8.01 0.37
C GLU A 142 25.77 -7.67 -1.11
N PRO A 143 26.56 -8.44 -1.86
CA PRO A 143 26.74 -8.21 -3.27
C PRO A 143 25.42 -8.43 -4.00
N GLY A 144 24.87 -7.37 -4.59
CA GLY A 144 23.71 -7.40 -5.47
C GLY A 144 22.41 -6.76 -4.93
N ALA A 145 22.34 -6.32 -3.67
CA ALA A 145 21.10 -5.80 -3.10
C ALA A 145 20.97 -4.27 -3.03
N GLY A 146 22.01 -3.50 -3.34
CA GLY A 146 21.99 -2.03 -3.22
C GLY A 146 21.69 -1.52 -1.80
N ARG A 147 21.77 -2.39 -0.79
CA ARG A 147 21.41 -2.13 0.61
C ARG A 147 22.66 -2.29 1.47
N GLY A 148 23.40 -1.21 1.69
CA GLY A 148 24.45 -1.18 2.71
C GLY A 148 23.83 -1.00 4.10
N TYR A 149 24.21 -1.85 5.05
CA TYR A 149 23.94 -1.61 6.47
C TYR A 149 25.22 -1.10 7.11
N ILE A 150 25.13 -0.03 7.88
CA ILE A 150 26.21 0.48 8.69
C ILE A 150 25.78 0.33 10.14
N ALA A 151 26.49 -0.49 10.92
CA ALA A 151 26.28 -0.54 12.35
C ALA A 151 27.37 0.28 13.03
N ILE A 152 26.99 1.20 13.91
CA ILE A 152 27.91 1.93 14.77
C ILE A 152 27.71 1.39 16.17
N ALA A 153 28.77 0.83 16.74
CA ALA A 153 28.81 0.42 18.12
C ALA A 153 29.48 1.51 18.94
N GLY A 154 28.78 2.07 19.92
CA GLY A 154 29.31 3.11 20.81
C GLY A 154 29.28 2.65 22.28
N SER A 155 30.34 2.87 23.03
CA SER A 155 30.41 2.63 24.48
C SER A 155 29.96 3.86 25.25
N SER A 156 29.09 3.68 26.25
CA SER A 156 28.77 4.75 27.22
C SER A 156 29.99 5.10 28.06
N SER A 157 30.27 6.37 28.17
CA SER A 157 31.50 7.01 28.68
C SER A 157 31.75 6.88 30.20
N LYS A 158 31.58 5.69 30.80
CA LYS A 158 32.08 5.43 32.16
C LYS A 158 33.01 4.22 32.14
N PRO A 159 34.30 4.38 32.52
CA PRO A 159 35.22 3.26 32.66
C PRO A 159 34.70 2.32 33.74
N GLY A 160 34.41 1.09 33.38
CA GLY A 160 34.01 0.02 34.31
C GLY A 160 32.68 -0.67 34.02
N ASN A 161 31.78 -0.09 33.25
CA ASN A 161 30.49 -0.71 32.92
C ASN A 161 30.28 -0.69 31.38
N GLY A 162 31.07 -1.49 30.68
CA GLY A 162 31.15 -1.51 29.21
C GLY A 162 29.88 -1.95 28.49
N LYS A 163 28.80 -1.19 28.66
CA LYS A 163 27.62 -1.35 27.82
C LYS A 163 27.90 -0.76 26.46
N VAL A 164 28.07 -1.61 25.45
CA VAL A 164 28.16 -1.19 24.05
C VAL A 164 26.75 -1.17 23.47
N THR A 165 26.34 0.01 23.02
CA THR A 165 25.10 0.20 22.29
C THR A 165 25.40 0.08 20.80
N ILE A 166 24.84 -0.92 20.14
CA ILE A 166 24.96 -1.08 18.70
C ILE A 166 23.78 -0.36 18.05
N SER A 167 24.08 0.70 17.33
CA SER A 167 23.09 1.41 16.50
C SER A 167 23.27 0.96 15.07
N ILE A 168 22.29 0.28 14.53
CA ILE A 168 22.34 -0.23 13.16
C ILE A 168 21.62 0.77 12.26
N TYR A 169 22.34 1.26 11.27
CA TYR A 169 21.83 2.19 10.28
C TYR A 169 21.61 1.44 8.98
N LYS A 170 20.38 1.35 8.55
CA LYS A 170 20.05 0.85 7.22
C LYS A 170 20.07 2.04 6.26
N ASN A 171 21.09 2.14 5.43
CA ASN A 171 21.15 3.17 4.41
C ASN A 171 20.23 2.79 3.24
N ARG A 172 19.02 3.37 3.21
CA ARG A 172 18.13 3.26 2.06
C ARG A 172 18.08 4.61 1.36
N ARG A 173 18.37 4.65 0.07
CA ARG A 173 18.24 5.88 -0.71
C ARG A 173 16.76 6.27 -0.77
N ILE A 174 16.46 7.55 -0.53
CA ILE A 174 15.10 8.08 -0.61
C ILE A 174 14.47 7.77 -1.97
N ARG A 175 15.25 7.90 -3.05
CA ARG A 175 14.83 7.56 -4.40
C ARG A 175 14.37 6.09 -4.54
N ASP A 176 15.03 5.14 -3.88
CA ASP A 176 14.64 3.71 -3.97
C ASP A 176 13.27 3.47 -3.35
N ILE A 177 12.97 4.16 -2.24
CA ILE A 177 11.66 4.11 -1.59
C ILE A 177 10.59 4.69 -2.52
N LEU A 178 10.84 5.88 -3.08
CA LEU A 178 9.91 6.56 -4.01
C LEU A 178 9.66 5.73 -5.28
N PHE A 179 10.69 5.06 -5.81
CA PHE A 179 10.54 4.16 -6.95
C PHE A 179 9.75 2.90 -6.60
N THR A 180 9.92 2.34 -5.40
CA THR A 180 9.11 1.20 -4.97
C THR A 180 7.63 1.61 -4.84
N VAL A 181 7.34 2.79 -4.29
CA VAL A 181 5.98 3.34 -4.26
C VAL A 181 5.43 3.57 -5.67
N THR A 182 6.25 4.10 -6.58
CA THR A 182 5.86 4.30 -8.00
C THR A 182 5.58 2.95 -8.70
N LYS A 183 6.36 1.91 -8.41
CA LYS A 183 6.14 0.56 -8.93
C LYS A 183 4.82 -0.04 -8.42
N ILE A 184 4.51 0.13 -7.13
CA ILE A 184 3.22 -0.27 -6.55
C ILE A 184 2.08 0.46 -7.23
N ALA A 185 2.17 1.78 -7.37
CA ALA A 185 1.17 2.60 -8.05
C ALA A 185 1.00 2.20 -9.51
N PHE A 186 2.09 1.94 -10.23
CA PHE A 186 2.06 1.46 -11.62
C PHE A 186 1.26 0.16 -11.74
N ILE A 187 1.58 -0.84 -10.92
CA ILE A 187 0.89 -2.13 -10.94
C ILE A 187 -0.59 -1.94 -10.59
N SER A 188 -0.89 -1.20 -9.52
CA SER A 188 -2.27 -0.91 -9.14
C SER A 188 -3.04 -0.19 -10.25
N ALA A 189 -2.42 0.80 -10.90
CA ALA A 189 -3.03 1.57 -11.98
C ALA A 189 -3.32 0.70 -13.22
N VAL A 190 -2.39 -0.17 -13.63
CA VAL A 190 -2.56 -1.10 -14.75
C VAL A 190 -3.78 -2.02 -14.55
N PHE A 191 -4.01 -2.46 -13.31
CA PHE A 191 -5.16 -3.31 -13.01
C PHE A 191 -6.45 -2.53 -12.69
N TYR A 192 -6.38 -1.27 -12.27
CA TYR A 192 -7.56 -0.48 -11.89
C TYR A 192 -8.20 0.24 -13.08
N PHE A 193 -7.42 1.02 -13.83
CA PHE A 193 -7.95 1.95 -14.82
C PHE A 193 -8.67 1.30 -16.01
N PRO A 194 -8.34 0.08 -16.46
CA PRO A 194 -9.19 -0.62 -17.43
C PRO A 194 -10.62 -0.83 -16.95
N PHE A 195 -10.83 -1.14 -15.67
CA PHE A 195 -12.17 -1.29 -15.10
C PHE A 195 -12.87 0.05 -14.86
N ALA A 196 -12.11 1.10 -14.53
CA ALA A 196 -12.67 2.42 -14.25
C ALA A 196 -13.03 3.21 -15.50
N GLU A 197 -12.19 3.12 -16.55
CA GLU A 197 -12.28 4.00 -17.72
C GLU A 197 -12.80 3.30 -19.00
N ILE A 198 -12.84 1.96 -19.02
CA ILE A 198 -13.37 1.20 -20.16
C ILE A 198 -14.71 0.57 -19.75
N PRO A 199 -15.87 1.14 -20.18
CA PRO A 199 -17.20 0.72 -19.71
C PRO A 199 -17.46 -0.76 -19.91
N ALA A 200 -16.99 -1.36 -21.02
CA ALA A 200 -17.19 -2.77 -21.30
C ALA A 200 -16.54 -3.68 -20.23
N ILE A 201 -15.35 -3.33 -19.76
CA ILE A 201 -14.59 -4.08 -18.74
C ILE A 201 -15.22 -3.84 -17.36
N GLY A 202 -15.51 -2.58 -17.03
CA GLY A 202 -16.16 -2.22 -15.77
C GLY A 202 -17.52 -2.88 -15.61
N ASN A 203 -18.37 -2.80 -16.63
CA ASN A 203 -19.70 -3.41 -16.63
C ASN A 203 -19.64 -4.94 -16.53
N ALA A 204 -18.64 -5.59 -17.12
CA ALA A 204 -18.46 -7.04 -16.99
C ALA A 204 -18.18 -7.45 -15.53
N LEU A 205 -17.33 -6.71 -14.80
CA LEU A 205 -17.05 -6.96 -13.39
C LEU A 205 -18.27 -6.67 -12.51
N ILE A 206 -18.97 -5.55 -12.77
CA ILE A 206 -20.21 -5.17 -12.09
C ILE A 206 -21.26 -6.29 -12.28
N PHE A 207 -21.48 -6.72 -13.52
CA PHE A 207 -22.42 -7.79 -13.84
C PHE A 207 -22.06 -9.11 -13.14
N LEU A 208 -20.78 -9.50 -13.15
CA LEU A 208 -20.31 -10.71 -12.46
C LEU A 208 -20.60 -10.63 -10.96
N THR A 209 -20.29 -9.49 -10.34
CA THR A 209 -20.53 -9.26 -8.91
C THR A 209 -22.02 -9.27 -8.58
N ALA A 210 -22.85 -8.56 -9.36
CA ALA A 210 -24.29 -8.55 -9.19
C ALA A 210 -24.92 -9.95 -9.38
N LYS A 211 -24.46 -10.69 -10.39
CA LYS A 211 -24.92 -12.06 -10.67
C LYS A 211 -24.56 -13.01 -9.52
N LEU A 212 -23.32 -12.99 -9.04
CA LEU A 212 -22.90 -13.83 -7.92
C LEU A 212 -23.67 -13.47 -6.64
N THR A 213 -23.86 -12.18 -6.36
CA THR A 213 -24.67 -11.71 -5.23
C THR A 213 -26.10 -12.26 -5.33
N THR A 214 -26.78 -12.09 -6.49
CA THR A 214 -28.15 -12.56 -6.71
C THR A 214 -28.27 -14.08 -6.60
N LEU A 215 -27.33 -14.82 -7.20
CA LEU A 215 -27.34 -16.29 -7.12
C LEU A 215 -27.18 -16.79 -5.67
N THR A 216 -26.32 -16.12 -4.90
CA THR A 216 -26.09 -16.54 -3.50
C THR A 216 -27.27 -16.19 -2.61
N ILE A 217 -27.86 -15.00 -2.76
CA ILE A 217 -29.06 -14.60 -1.98
C ILE A 217 -30.21 -15.57 -2.23
N ASN A 218 -30.44 -16.00 -3.48
CA ASN A 218 -31.52 -16.95 -3.83
C ASN A 218 -31.31 -18.34 -3.23
N GLN A 219 -30.13 -18.68 -2.69
CA GLN A 219 -29.93 -19.91 -1.89
C GLN A 219 -30.60 -19.80 -0.49
N PHE A 220 -30.90 -18.58 -0.06
CA PHE A 220 -31.54 -18.28 1.25
C PHE A 220 -33.02 -17.87 1.09
N ASP A 221 -33.68 -18.26 0.01
CA ASP A 221 -35.11 -18.03 -0.28
C ASP A 221 -35.55 -16.55 -0.37
N CYS A 222 -34.59 -15.63 -0.63
CA CYS A 222 -34.90 -14.19 -0.69
C CYS A 222 -35.57 -13.71 -1.98
N ASN A 223 -35.79 -14.59 -2.97
CA ASN A 223 -36.52 -14.32 -4.21
C ASN A 223 -36.17 -12.97 -4.88
N VAL A 224 -34.91 -12.79 -5.23
CA VAL A 224 -34.43 -11.62 -5.97
C VAL A 224 -34.08 -11.99 -7.42
N TYR A 225 -34.14 -11.02 -8.32
CA TYR A 225 -33.70 -11.21 -9.71
C TYR A 225 -32.82 -10.05 -10.18
N LEU A 226 -31.89 -10.36 -11.10
CA LEU A 226 -30.96 -9.40 -11.66
C LEU A 226 -31.51 -8.87 -13.00
N VAL A 227 -31.57 -7.54 -13.11
CA VAL A 227 -31.72 -6.85 -14.39
C VAL A 227 -30.34 -6.32 -14.80
N PRO A 228 -29.76 -6.91 -15.87
CA PRO A 228 -28.40 -6.52 -16.28
C PRO A 228 -28.28 -5.01 -16.61
N PRO A 229 -27.10 -4.42 -16.38
CA PRO A 229 -25.90 -5.06 -15.87
C PRO A 229 -25.82 -5.12 -14.33
N SER A 230 -26.60 -4.32 -13.60
CA SER A 230 -26.27 -3.94 -12.22
C SER A 230 -27.42 -3.90 -11.22
N TYR A 231 -28.68 -4.02 -11.67
CA TYR A 231 -29.85 -3.78 -10.82
C TYR A 231 -30.41 -5.07 -10.23
N ILE A 232 -30.50 -5.16 -8.91
CA ILE A 232 -31.10 -6.26 -8.17
C ILE A 232 -32.46 -5.83 -7.67
N TYR A 233 -33.52 -6.56 -8.08
CA TYR A 233 -34.90 -6.36 -7.69
C TYR A 233 -35.38 -7.52 -6.83
N THR A 234 -36.37 -7.24 -5.96
CA THR A 234 -37.11 -8.31 -5.27
C THR A 234 -38.23 -8.83 -6.15
N SER A 235 -38.47 -10.14 -6.13
CA SER A 235 -39.62 -10.79 -6.82
C SER A 235 -40.91 -10.70 -5.99
N ASN A 236 -40.87 -10.20 -4.78
CA ASN A 236 -42.04 -10.06 -3.95
C ASN A 236 -42.93 -8.91 -4.45
N SER A 237 -44.10 -9.22 -4.99
CA SER A 237 -45.02 -8.25 -5.61
C SER A 237 -45.53 -7.17 -4.64
N ALA A 238 -45.58 -7.46 -3.34
CA ALA A 238 -45.97 -6.49 -2.31
C ALA A 238 -44.97 -5.34 -2.19
N PHE A 239 -43.76 -5.53 -2.67
CA PHE A 239 -42.67 -4.57 -2.54
C PHE A 239 -42.35 -3.81 -3.83
N HIS A 240 -42.85 -4.23 -4.99
CA HIS A 240 -42.50 -3.64 -6.29
C HIS A 240 -42.80 -2.15 -6.44
N GLU A 241 -43.78 -1.63 -5.73
CA GLU A 241 -44.13 -0.20 -5.79
C GLU A 241 -43.37 0.64 -4.75
N LEU A 242 -42.90 0.02 -3.64
CA LEU A 242 -42.24 0.72 -2.54
C LEU A 242 -40.70 0.69 -2.58
N TYR A 243 -40.11 -0.31 -3.23
CA TYR A 243 -38.66 -0.54 -3.19
C TYR A 243 -37.98 -0.17 -4.49
N LYS A 244 -37.01 0.74 -4.38
CA LYS A 244 -36.06 0.98 -5.46
C LYS A 244 -35.12 -0.22 -5.59
N PRO A 245 -34.67 -0.55 -6.82
CA PRO A 245 -33.68 -1.60 -6.99
C PRO A 245 -32.36 -1.22 -6.33
N ILE A 246 -31.61 -2.22 -5.87
CA ILE A 246 -30.24 -2.01 -5.45
C ILE A 246 -29.36 -2.03 -6.69
N GLU A 247 -28.61 -0.96 -6.91
CA GLU A 247 -27.65 -0.86 -7.98
C GLU A 247 -26.25 -1.26 -7.49
N ILE A 248 -25.66 -2.26 -8.11
CA ILE A 248 -24.26 -2.62 -7.90
C ILE A 248 -23.40 -1.77 -8.84
N ILE A 249 -22.61 -0.87 -8.26
CA ILE A 249 -21.65 -0.03 -8.98
C ILE A 249 -20.23 -0.56 -8.83
N LEU A 250 -19.25 0.01 -9.56
CA LEU A 250 -17.86 -0.44 -9.52
C LEU A 250 -17.26 -0.42 -8.10
N ALA A 251 -17.63 0.55 -7.27
CA ALA A 251 -17.22 0.61 -5.86
C ALA A 251 -17.71 -0.60 -5.03
N CYS A 252 -18.84 -1.23 -5.45
CA CYS A 252 -19.38 -2.41 -4.80
C CYS A 252 -18.67 -3.71 -5.21
N THR A 253 -17.67 -3.66 -6.09
CA THR A 253 -16.89 -4.83 -6.54
C THR A 253 -15.62 -5.05 -5.73
N ALA A 254 -15.26 -4.12 -4.83
CA ALA A 254 -13.99 -4.06 -4.08
C ALA A 254 -12.72 -3.99 -4.94
N ILE A 255 -12.82 -3.66 -6.23
CA ILE A 255 -11.69 -3.59 -7.16
C ILE A 255 -10.57 -2.69 -6.63
N GLN A 256 -10.91 -1.56 -5.99
CA GLN A 256 -9.93 -0.63 -5.43
C GLN A 256 -9.03 -1.28 -4.39
N SER A 257 -9.61 -2.04 -3.45
CA SER A 257 -8.84 -2.77 -2.44
C SER A 257 -8.05 -3.92 -3.06
N MET A 258 -8.64 -4.66 -3.99
CA MET A 258 -7.97 -5.78 -4.67
C MET A 258 -6.72 -5.31 -5.43
N VAL A 259 -6.80 -4.21 -6.17
CA VAL A 259 -5.65 -3.70 -6.95
C VAL A 259 -4.58 -3.08 -6.05
N LEU A 260 -4.96 -2.46 -4.92
CA LEU A 260 -4.01 -1.95 -3.94
C LEU A 260 -3.16 -3.09 -3.36
N PHE A 261 -3.80 -4.18 -2.92
CA PHE A 261 -3.07 -5.35 -2.40
C PHE A 261 -2.30 -6.10 -3.49
N THR A 262 -2.79 -6.11 -4.74
CA THR A 262 -2.03 -6.62 -5.89
C THR A 262 -0.77 -5.80 -6.12
N GLY A 263 -0.89 -4.48 -6.15
CA GLY A 263 0.24 -3.57 -6.28
C GLY A 263 1.26 -3.75 -5.16
N LEU A 264 0.79 -3.87 -3.91
CA LEU A 264 1.65 -4.11 -2.76
C LEU A 264 2.37 -5.46 -2.85
N ALA A 265 1.64 -6.55 -3.19
CA ALA A 265 2.19 -7.90 -3.26
C ALA A 265 3.33 -8.03 -4.30
N PHE A 266 3.15 -7.41 -5.48
CA PHE A 266 4.11 -7.52 -6.59
C PHE A 266 5.02 -6.29 -6.75
N GLY A 267 4.73 -5.18 -6.06
CA GLY A 267 5.52 -3.96 -6.12
C GLY A 267 6.73 -3.95 -5.20
N VAL A 268 6.64 -4.59 -4.03
CA VAL A 268 7.79 -4.71 -3.13
C VAL A 268 8.81 -5.72 -3.65
N ASP A 269 10.09 -5.52 -3.29
CA ASP A 269 11.17 -6.42 -3.70
C ASP A 269 11.23 -7.65 -2.78
N ALA A 270 10.35 -8.61 -3.05
CA ALA A 270 10.24 -9.87 -2.32
C ALA A 270 10.29 -11.08 -3.27
N PRO A 271 10.66 -12.27 -2.79
CA PRO A 271 10.62 -13.49 -3.59
C PRO A 271 9.22 -13.77 -4.14
N LEU A 272 9.13 -14.14 -5.42
CA LEU A 272 7.85 -14.35 -6.12
C LEU A 272 6.91 -15.31 -5.38
N LYS A 273 7.44 -16.36 -4.73
CA LYS A 273 6.63 -17.29 -3.92
C LYS A 273 5.90 -16.59 -2.78
N ARG A 274 6.54 -15.63 -2.09
CA ARG A 274 5.91 -14.84 -1.02
C ARG A 274 4.92 -13.83 -1.58
N ALA A 275 5.25 -13.18 -2.70
CA ALA A 275 4.34 -12.28 -3.40
C ALA A 275 3.03 -12.97 -3.81
N ILE A 276 3.12 -14.17 -4.42
CA ILE A 276 1.94 -14.98 -4.78
C ILE A 276 1.15 -15.38 -3.54
N LYS A 277 1.82 -15.80 -2.45
CA LYS A 277 1.13 -16.14 -1.20
C LYS A 277 0.38 -14.94 -0.63
N ALA A 278 0.99 -13.76 -0.59
CA ALA A 278 0.34 -12.53 -0.15
C ALA A 278 -0.86 -12.16 -1.01
N PHE A 279 -0.73 -12.27 -2.34
CA PHE A 279 -1.83 -12.08 -3.28
C PHE A 279 -3.00 -13.04 -3.01
N LEU A 280 -2.73 -14.33 -2.85
CA LEU A 280 -3.78 -15.34 -2.61
C LEU A 280 -4.47 -15.18 -1.24
N VAL A 281 -3.76 -14.71 -0.22
CA VAL A 281 -4.32 -14.45 1.10
C VAL A 281 -5.13 -13.15 1.14
N SER A 282 -4.86 -12.20 0.25
CA SER A 282 -5.53 -10.90 0.24
C SER A 282 -6.63 -10.81 -0.83
N VAL A 283 -6.30 -10.90 -2.10
CA VAL A 283 -7.20 -10.50 -3.18
C VAL A 283 -8.46 -11.38 -3.29
N PRO A 284 -8.38 -12.72 -3.32
CA PRO A 284 -9.59 -13.57 -3.33
C PRO A 284 -10.43 -13.41 -2.05
N VAL A 285 -9.75 -13.23 -0.89
CA VAL A 285 -10.43 -13.05 0.40
C VAL A 285 -11.20 -11.71 0.41
N ILE A 286 -10.58 -10.62 -0.06
CA ILE A 286 -11.24 -9.31 -0.20
C ILE A 286 -12.50 -9.44 -1.07
N TYR A 287 -12.39 -10.11 -2.23
CA TYR A 287 -13.54 -10.29 -3.10
C TYR A 287 -14.65 -11.13 -2.46
N GLY A 288 -14.30 -12.24 -1.79
CA GLY A 288 -15.25 -13.07 -1.06
C GLY A 288 -15.97 -12.32 0.07
N LEU A 289 -15.23 -11.59 0.89
CA LEU A 289 -15.81 -10.75 1.96
C LEU A 289 -16.70 -9.64 1.42
N ASN A 290 -16.34 -9.08 0.26
CA ASN A 290 -17.17 -8.09 -0.42
C ASN A 290 -18.48 -8.68 -0.94
N LEU A 291 -18.48 -9.92 -1.46
CA LEU A 291 -19.72 -10.62 -1.82
C LEU A 291 -20.62 -10.83 -0.60
N ILE A 292 -20.05 -11.30 0.53
CA ILE A 292 -20.80 -11.45 1.80
C ILE A 292 -21.40 -10.10 2.22
N ARG A 293 -20.63 -9.02 2.13
CA ARG A 293 -21.13 -7.66 2.39
C ARG A 293 -22.31 -7.29 1.51
N ASN A 294 -22.22 -7.53 0.20
CA ASN A 294 -23.30 -7.18 -0.73
C ASN A 294 -24.56 -8.00 -0.44
N ILE A 295 -24.41 -9.30 -0.15
CA ILE A 295 -25.51 -10.19 0.26
C ILE A 295 -26.18 -9.63 1.51
N PHE A 296 -25.40 -9.34 2.57
CA PHE A 296 -25.93 -8.80 3.81
C PHE A 296 -26.71 -7.48 3.61
N VAL A 297 -26.17 -6.57 2.79
CA VAL A 297 -26.83 -5.28 2.50
C VAL A 297 -28.15 -5.50 1.76
N CYS A 298 -28.20 -6.41 0.78
CA CYS A 298 -29.42 -6.73 0.05
C CYS A 298 -30.47 -7.39 0.96
N GLU A 299 -30.07 -8.36 1.78
CA GLU A 299 -30.98 -9.02 2.74
C GLU A 299 -31.52 -8.03 3.77
N ALA A 300 -30.65 -7.17 4.32
CA ALA A 300 -31.08 -6.16 5.27
C ALA A 300 -32.06 -5.16 4.66
N TYR A 301 -31.86 -4.77 3.40
CA TYR A 301 -32.71 -3.82 2.70
C TYR A 301 -34.08 -4.44 2.36
N PHE A 302 -34.09 -5.60 1.70
CA PHE A 302 -35.33 -6.25 1.26
C PHE A 302 -36.09 -6.93 2.42
N GLY A 303 -35.39 -7.30 3.49
CA GLY A 303 -35.99 -7.89 4.70
C GLY A 303 -36.31 -6.88 5.80
N GLU A 304 -36.14 -5.58 5.56
CA GLU A 304 -36.42 -4.49 6.55
C GLU A 304 -35.80 -4.76 7.93
N MET A 305 -34.57 -5.33 7.99
CA MET A 305 -33.98 -5.81 9.24
C MET A 305 -33.84 -4.74 10.32
N PHE A 306 -33.75 -3.47 9.93
CA PHE A 306 -33.56 -2.33 10.83
C PHE A 306 -34.71 -1.31 10.75
N GLY A 307 -35.89 -1.74 10.28
CA GLY A 307 -37.07 -0.90 10.07
C GLY A 307 -37.29 -0.55 8.60
N GLU A 308 -37.73 0.67 8.28
CA GLU A 308 -38.01 1.07 6.90
C GLU A 308 -36.84 0.79 5.94
N PRO A 309 -37.09 0.51 4.66
CA PRO A 309 -36.05 0.12 3.69
C PRO A 309 -34.88 1.10 3.63
N ALA A 310 -35.17 2.41 3.58
CA ALA A 310 -34.13 3.43 3.51
C ALA A 310 -33.25 3.43 4.78
N HIS A 311 -33.83 3.24 5.95
CA HIS A 311 -33.11 3.14 7.21
C HIS A 311 -32.31 1.84 7.28
N SER A 312 -32.90 0.73 6.89
CA SER A 312 -32.22 -0.58 6.80
C SER A 312 -31.00 -0.53 5.87
N PHE A 313 -31.14 0.10 4.71
CA PHE A 313 -29.99 0.33 3.80
C PHE A 313 -28.91 1.19 4.45
N TYR A 314 -29.28 2.30 5.09
CA TYR A 314 -28.33 3.19 5.74
C TYR A 314 -27.55 2.48 6.86
N VAL A 315 -28.23 1.72 7.73
CA VAL A 315 -27.59 0.99 8.82
C VAL A 315 -26.69 -0.13 8.27
N ALA A 316 -27.20 -0.96 7.36
CA ALA A 316 -26.47 -2.08 6.82
C ALA A 316 -25.27 -1.63 5.96
N HIS A 317 -25.47 -0.75 4.99
CA HIS A 317 -24.47 -0.28 4.05
C HIS A 317 -23.57 0.80 4.65
N GLY A 318 -24.16 1.79 5.33
CA GLY A 318 -23.48 2.99 5.82
C GLY A 318 -22.70 2.77 7.12
N VAL A 319 -23.17 1.86 7.99
CA VAL A 319 -22.57 1.66 9.31
C VAL A 319 -21.92 0.28 9.42
N ILE A 320 -22.72 -0.79 9.41
CA ILE A 320 -22.24 -2.15 9.72
C ILE A 320 -21.23 -2.62 8.66
N ALA A 321 -21.57 -2.46 7.38
CA ALA A 321 -20.68 -2.88 6.29
C ALA A 321 -19.36 -2.10 6.27
N ARG A 322 -19.36 -0.80 6.58
CA ARG A 322 -18.14 0.00 6.64
C ARG A 322 -17.22 -0.44 7.77
N ILE A 323 -17.77 -0.68 8.96
CA ILE A 323 -17.00 -1.20 10.11
C ILE A 323 -16.44 -2.58 9.78
N GLY A 324 -17.25 -3.49 9.21
CA GLY A 324 -16.84 -4.83 8.82
C GLY A 324 -15.71 -4.81 7.78
N VAL A 325 -15.80 -3.96 6.76
CA VAL A 325 -14.74 -3.78 5.74
C VAL A 325 -13.46 -3.26 6.39
N PHE A 326 -13.55 -2.25 7.26
CA PHE A 326 -12.37 -1.71 7.94
C PHE A 326 -11.64 -2.77 8.77
N ILE A 327 -12.36 -3.51 9.61
CA ILE A 327 -11.79 -4.59 10.42
C ILE A 327 -11.16 -5.66 9.53
N SER A 328 -11.87 -6.07 8.47
CA SER A 328 -11.38 -7.09 7.54
C SER A 328 -10.10 -6.66 6.83
N LEU A 329 -10.02 -5.41 6.36
CA LEU A 329 -8.83 -4.88 5.70
C LEU A 329 -7.64 -4.79 6.66
N VAL A 330 -7.85 -4.44 7.94
CA VAL A 330 -6.78 -4.43 8.97
C VAL A 330 -6.22 -5.84 9.18
N ILE A 331 -7.10 -6.85 9.30
CA ILE A 331 -6.68 -8.25 9.46
C ILE A 331 -5.91 -8.73 8.23
N ILE A 332 -6.40 -8.44 7.03
CA ILE A 332 -5.74 -8.82 5.77
C ILE A 332 -4.38 -8.10 5.64
N ALA A 333 -4.31 -6.81 5.94
CA ALA A 333 -3.06 -6.05 5.92
C ALA A 333 -2.04 -6.64 6.89
N TYR A 334 -2.45 -6.99 8.10
CA TYR A 334 -1.59 -7.68 9.07
C TYR A 334 -1.07 -9.02 8.53
N ALA A 335 -1.95 -9.85 7.94
CA ALA A 335 -1.55 -11.12 7.34
C ALA A 335 -0.55 -10.93 6.19
N VAL A 336 -0.77 -9.91 5.34
CA VAL A 336 0.16 -9.55 4.25
C VAL A 336 1.50 -9.08 4.81
N PHE A 337 1.55 -8.26 5.85
CA PHE A 337 2.81 -7.81 6.47
C PHE A 337 3.59 -8.94 7.14
N VAL A 338 2.90 -9.94 7.68
CA VAL A 338 3.57 -11.17 8.19
C VAL A 338 4.22 -11.97 7.06
N ILE A 339 3.58 -12.04 5.89
CA ILE A 339 4.11 -12.76 4.71
C ILE A 339 5.18 -11.94 3.99
N LEU A 340 4.99 -10.62 3.90
CA LEU A 340 5.84 -9.65 3.22
C LEU A 340 6.34 -8.58 4.20
N PRO A 341 7.33 -8.89 5.06
CA PRO A 341 7.90 -7.90 5.97
C PRO A 341 8.50 -6.69 5.23
N GLU A 342 8.92 -6.86 3.97
CA GLU A 342 9.38 -5.77 3.10
C GLU A 342 8.29 -4.71 2.85
N ALA A 343 7.03 -5.11 2.86
CA ALA A 343 5.92 -4.17 2.73
C ALA A 343 5.76 -3.31 3.99
N LEU A 344 5.92 -3.90 5.18
CA LEU A 344 5.92 -3.15 6.44
C LEU A 344 7.10 -2.18 6.51
N GLU A 345 8.31 -2.67 6.18
CA GLU A 345 9.51 -1.81 6.11
C GLU A 345 9.31 -0.63 5.15
N LEU A 346 8.67 -0.86 3.99
CA LEU A 346 8.38 0.22 3.05
C LEU A 346 7.46 1.27 3.64
N VAL A 347 6.42 0.87 4.37
CA VAL A 347 5.50 1.80 5.06
C VAL A 347 6.26 2.64 6.09
N GLU A 348 7.08 2.02 6.93
CA GLU A 348 7.90 2.72 7.92
C GLU A 348 8.88 3.70 7.26
N ASP A 349 9.60 3.26 6.23
CA ASP A 349 10.55 4.08 5.47
C ASP A 349 9.83 5.28 4.81
N PHE A 350 8.65 5.05 4.24
CA PHE A 350 7.86 6.08 3.60
C PHE A 350 7.40 7.17 4.57
N PHE A 351 6.91 6.78 5.77
CA PHE A 351 6.59 7.76 6.81
C PHE A 351 7.79 8.58 7.25
N ARG A 352 8.98 7.98 7.28
CA ARG A 352 10.24 8.69 7.59
C ARG A 352 10.61 9.69 6.50
N VAL A 353 10.44 9.33 5.21
CA VAL A 353 10.67 10.26 4.08
C VAL A 353 9.80 11.50 4.20
N ILE A 354 8.51 11.33 4.51
CA ILE A 354 7.58 12.45 4.65
C ILE A 354 7.93 13.32 5.86
N THR A 355 8.36 12.73 6.97
CA THR A 355 8.66 13.46 8.21
C THR A 355 10.06 14.07 8.24
N TYR A 356 10.96 13.64 7.35
CA TYR A 356 12.36 14.12 7.31
C TYR A 356 12.50 15.63 7.10
N PRO A 357 11.79 16.29 6.18
CA PRO A 357 11.89 17.74 6.02
C PRO A 357 11.50 18.54 7.27
N PHE A 358 10.52 18.04 8.02
CA PHE A 358 10.02 18.73 9.23
C PHE A 358 10.99 18.66 10.39
N LYS A 359 11.81 17.60 10.50
CA LYS A 359 12.83 17.49 11.55
C LYS A 359 14.02 18.45 11.36
N HIS A 360 14.32 18.80 10.11
CA HIS A 360 15.43 19.74 9.80
C HIS A 360 15.00 21.22 9.80
N LEU A 361 13.69 21.51 9.84
CA LEU A 361 13.17 22.87 9.95
C LEU A 361 13.11 23.36 11.41
N TYR A 362 13.26 22.49 12.40
CA TYR A 362 13.20 22.81 13.84
C TYR A 362 14.56 22.66 14.56
N LEU A 363 15.66 22.43 13.85
CA LEU A 363 17.05 22.45 14.32
C LEU A 363 17.84 23.55 13.60
#